data_77f82a5a509c9d9b2cec0770e299c9b8
#
_entry.id   77f82a5a509c9d9b2cec0770e299c9b8
#
_cell.length_a   1.000
_cell.length_b   1.000
_cell.length_c   1.000
_cell.angle_alpha   90.00
_cell.angle_beta   90.00
_cell.angle_gamma   90.00
#
_symmetry.space_group_name_H-M   'P 1'
#
loop_
_entity.id
_entity.type
_entity.pdbx_description
1 polymer ?
#
loop_
_entity_poly.entity_id
_entity_poly.type
_entity_poly.pdbx_seq_one_letter_code
_entity_poly.pdbx_strand_id
1 'polypeptide(L)'
;QQVAASIDEYQGNSDHQPISWQLWGVIARPRAIMACLVPKDQTSYQSVIKLRRPLYQNAGIVGLGVEQQYDLTAHITLGYFDSIPDGLNRDRLCIVMSQINDRLVESELPEFTLKQAELRKFEDMIHYKREADWAVVNFD
;
A
#
# COMPACT_ATOMS: atom_id res chain seq x y z
N GLN A 1 0.66 -4.44 20.75
CA GLN A 1 0.93 -5.85 21.12
C GLN A 1 0.46 -6.82 20.02
N GLN A 2 -0.82 -6.81 19.62
CA GLN A 2 -1.36 -7.80 18.65
C GLN A 2 -0.70 -7.71 17.26
N VAL A 3 -0.47 -6.50 16.75
CA VAL A 3 0.22 -6.32 15.47
C VAL A 3 1.67 -6.79 15.54
N ALA A 4 2.37 -6.54 16.65
CA ALA A 4 3.73 -7.04 16.85
C ALA A 4 3.76 -8.58 16.84
N ALA A 5 2.84 -9.23 17.55
CA ALA A 5 2.73 -10.70 17.54
C ALA A 5 2.47 -11.27 16.14
N SER A 6 1.66 -10.59 15.31
CA SER A 6 1.43 -10.99 13.91
C SER A 6 2.69 -10.83 13.04
N ILE A 7 3.51 -9.82 13.32
CA ILE A 7 4.78 -9.63 12.64
C ILE A 7 5.80 -10.69 13.06
N ASP A 8 5.86 -11.02 14.34
CA ASP A 8 6.71 -12.09 14.87
C ASP A 8 6.34 -13.45 14.26
N GLU A 9 5.04 -13.73 14.13
CA GLU A 9 4.54 -14.93 13.43
C GLU A 9 4.98 -14.97 11.97
N TYR A 10 4.88 -13.85 11.27
CA TYR A 10 5.35 -13.74 9.88
C TYR A 10 6.85 -14.00 9.79
N GLN A 11 7.65 -13.38 10.66
CA GLN A 11 9.11 -13.54 10.68
C GLN A 11 9.54 -14.99 10.94
N GLY A 12 8.79 -15.71 11.78
CA GLY A 12 9.07 -17.12 12.05
C GLY A 12 8.74 -18.08 10.91
N ASN A 13 7.87 -17.69 9.99
CA ASN A 13 7.29 -18.55 8.96
C ASN A 13 7.56 -18.12 7.51
N SER A 14 8.41 -17.11 7.30
CA SER A 14 8.63 -16.54 5.97
C SER A 14 10.09 -16.64 5.53
N ASP A 15 10.28 -16.76 4.23
CA ASP A 15 11.58 -16.71 3.55
C ASP A 15 12.06 -15.28 3.24
N HIS A 16 11.33 -14.27 3.72
CA HIS A 16 11.65 -12.83 3.66
C HIS A 16 12.04 -12.32 2.26
N GLN A 17 11.51 -12.94 1.21
CA GLN A 17 11.81 -12.54 -0.15
C GLN A 17 11.44 -11.09 -0.42
N PRO A 18 12.28 -10.32 -1.14
CA PRO A 18 11.99 -8.96 -1.54
C PRO A 18 10.66 -8.84 -2.27
N ILE A 19 9.97 -7.73 -2.05
CA ILE A 19 8.68 -7.45 -2.70
C ILE A 19 8.91 -6.38 -3.75
N SER A 20 8.92 -6.78 -5.02
CA SER A 20 9.08 -5.86 -6.14
C SER A 20 7.73 -5.43 -6.69
N TRP A 21 7.61 -4.13 -6.94
CA TRP A 21 6.41 -3.47 -7.43
C TRP A 21 6.67 -2.77 -8.74
N GLN A 22 5.65 -2.70 -9.56
CA GLN A 22 5.64 -1.89 -10.77
C GLN A 22 4.54 -0.84 -10.65
N LEU A 23 4.86 0.39 -11.04
CA LEU A 23 3.86 1.45 -11.17
C LEU A 23 3.02 1.17 -12.42
N TRP A 24 1.71 0.97 -12.22
CA TRP A 24 0.79 0.62 -13.32
C TRP A 24 0.06 1.82 -13.90
N GLY A 25 -0.16 2.85 -13.10
CA GLY A 25 -0.87 4.05 -13.53
C GLY A 25 -1.25 4.96 -12.38
N VAL A 26 -1.95 6.02 -12.70
CA VAL A 26 -2.45 7.00 -11.73
C VAL A 26 -3.97 7.11 -11.84
N ILE A 27 -4.64 7.15 -10.71
CA ILE A 27 -6.10 7.30 -10.64
C ILE A 27 -6.49 8.44 -9.70
N ALA A 28 -7.62 9.08 -10.01
CA ALA A 28 -8.29 10.00 -9.11
C ALA A 28 -9.44 9.27 -8.41
N ARG A 29 -9.47 9.35 -7.10
CA ARG A 29 -10.56 8.89 -6.22
C ARG A 29 -11.24 10.09 -5.58
N PRO A 30 -12.41 9.95 -4.94
CA PRO A 30 -13.13 11.10 -4.36
C PRO A 30 -12.33 11.90 -3.33
N ARG A 31 -11.32 11.32 -2.71
CA ARG A 31 -10.53 11.96 -1.66
C ARG A 31 -9.05 12.11 -1.97
N ALA A 32 -8.54 11.45 -3.03
CA ALA A 32 -7.11 11.39 -3.27
C ALA A 32 -6.76 11.10 -4.73
N ILE A 33 -5.56 11.50 -5.11
CA ILE A 33 -4.87 10.98 -6.30
C ILE A 33 -3.90 9.90 -5.84
N MET A 34 -3.90 8.77 -6.52
CA MET A 34 -3.14 7.59 -6.16
C MET A 34 -2.34 7.06 -7.35
N ALA A 35 -1.11 6.65 -7.09
CA ALA A 35 -0.34 5.81 -7.98
C ALA A 35 -0.71 4.34 -7.71
N CYS A 36 -1.21 3.64 -8.73
CA CYS A 36 -1.58 2.24 -8.65
C CYS A 36 -0.36 1.36 -8.81
N LEU A 37 -0.23 0.37 -7.97
CA LEU A 37 0.88 -0.57 -7.95
C LEU A 37 0.40 -1.99 -8.24
N VAL A 38 1.23 -2.75 -8.92
CA VAL A 38 1.06 -4.20 -9.07
C VAL A 38 2.33 -4.91 -8.64
N PRO A 39 2.25 -6.08 -7.99
CA PRO A 39 3.42 -6.90 -7.76
C PRO A 39 4.07 -7.24 -9.10
N LYS A 40 5.38 -7.09 -9.22
CA LYS A 40 6.12 -7.32 -10.46
C LYS A 40 6.01 -8.77 -10.96
N ASP A 41 5.95 -9.71 -10.02
CA ASP A 41 5.97 -11.13 -10.29
C ASP A 41 5.16 -11.92 -9.24
N GLN A 42 5.02 -13.22 -9.50
CA GLN A 42 4.30 -14.15 -8.64
C GLN A 42 4.93 -14.25 -7.24
N THR A 43 6.25 -14.19 -7.12
CA THR A 43 6.96 -14.25 -5.84
C THR A 43 6.62 -13.03 -5.00
N SER A 44 6.72 -11.84 -5.56
CA SER A 44 6.35 -10.58 -4.91
C SER A 44 4.88 -10.58 -4.47
N TYR A 45 3.97 -11.06 -5.32
CA TYR A 45 2.55 -11.22 -4.96
C TYR A 45 2.38 -12.13 -3.74
N GLN A 46 3.01 -13.30 -3.76
CA GLN A 46 2.92 -14.26 -2.65
C GLN A 46 3.51 -13.71 -1.36
N SER A 47 4.63 -12.98 -1.44
CA SER A 47 5.26 -12.35 -0.28
C SER A 47 4.34 -11.31 0.38
N VAL A 48 3.66 -10.49 -0.42
CA VAL A 48 2.65 -9.55 0.09
C VAL A 48 1.49 -10.27 0.78
N ILE A 49 0.96 -11.32 0.17
CA ILE A 49 -0.15 -12.09 0.76
C ILE A 49 0.28 -12.76 2.07
N LYS A 50 1.49 -13.33 2.12
CA LYS A 50 2.06 -13.92 3.33
C LYS A 50 2.23 -12.87 4.45
N LEU A 51 2.72 -11.66 4.13
CA LEU A 51 2.87 -10.56 5.09
C LEU A 51 1.52 -10.08 5.63
N ARG A 52 0.50 -10.00 4.79
CA ARG A 52 -0.84 -9.52 5.18
C ARG A 52 -1.63 -10.54 5.99
N ARG A 53 -1.48 -11.84 5.69
CA ARG A 53 -2.30 -12.89 6.29
C ARG A 53 -2.28 -12.91 7.81
N PRO A 54 -1.14 -12.91 8.52
CA PRO A 54 -1.11 -12.89 9.98
C PRO A 54 -1.80 -11.65 10.57
N LEU A 55 -1.76 -10.51 9.89
CA LEU A 55 -2.42 -9.29 10.33
C LEU A 55 -3.95 -9.41 10.25
N TYR A 56 -4.48 -9.97 9.15
CA TYR A 56 -5.93 -10.12 8.95
C TYR A 56 -6.54 -11.29 9.69
N GLN A 57 -5.77 -12.33 9.97
CA GLN A 57 -6.23 -13.53 10.67
C GLN A 57 -5.98 -13.48 12.18
N ASN A 58 -5.33 -12.44 12.70
CA ASN A 58 -5.08 -12.30 14.12
C ASN A 58 -6.40 -12.06 14.88
N ALA A 59 -6.82 -13.05 15.67
CA ALA A 59 -8.06 -12.98 16.42
C ALA A 59 -8.13 -11.80 17.40
N GLY A 60 -6.99 -11.35 17.94
CA GLY A 60 -6.90 -10.19 18.81
C GLY A 60 -7.14 -8.88 18.06
N ILE A 61 -6.69 -8.77 16.81
CA ILE A 61 -6.95 -7.61 15.95
C ILE A 61 -8.42 -7.60 15.50
N VAL A 62 -8.93 -8.74 15.08
CA VAL A 62 -10.34 -8.91 14.68
C VAL A 62 -11.27 -8.59 15.88
N GLY A 63 -10.93 -9.06 17.07
CA GLY A 63 -11.69 -8.78 18.30
C GLY A 63 -11.73 -7.29 18.70
N LEU A 64 -10.85 -6.46 18.16
CA LEU A 64 -10.88 -5.00 18.33
C LEU A 64 -11.77 -4.31 17.28
N GLY A 65 -12.51 -5.07 16.46
CA GLY A 65 -13.35 -4.53 15.39
C GLY A 65 -12.56 -4.08 14.16
N VAL A 66 -11.29 -4.46 14.05
CA VAL A 66 -10.46 -4.19 12.88
C VAL A 66 -10.60 -5.37 11.92
N GLU A 67 -11.76 -5.49 11.30
CA GLU A 67 -11.96 -6.40 10.19
C GLU A 67 -11.53 -5.74 8.89
N GLN A 68 -10.54 -6.32 8.23
CA GLN A 68 -10.12 -5.90 6.91
C GLN A 68 -10.29 -7.06 5.92
N GLN A 69 -11.45 -7.16 5.33
CA GLN A 69 -11.76 -8.14 4.29
C GLN A 69 -11.59 -7.57 2.87
N TYR A 70 -10.75 -6.54 2.75
CA TYR A 70 -10.54 -5.90 1.45
C TYR A 70 -9.51 -6.66 0.62
N ASP A 71 -9.80 -6.79 -0.65
CA ASP A 71 -8.81 -7.23 -1.63
C ASP A 71 -7.57 -6.33 -1.61
N LEU A 72 -6.44 -6.89 -1.97
CA LEU A 72 -5.21 -6.12 -2.08
C LEU A 72 -5.36 -5.04 -3.15
N THR A 73 -5.43 -3.79 -2.73
CA THR A 73 -5.38 -2.62 -3.61
C THR A 73 -4.11 -1.86 -3.29
N ALA A 74 -3.02 -2.25 -3.92
CA ALA A 74 -1.73 -1.62 -3.68
C ALA A 74 -1.67 -0.25 -4.35
N HIS A 75 -1.31 0.76 -3.58
CA HIS A 75 -1.20 2.14 -4.07
C HIS A 75 -0.28 2.99 -3.20
N ILE A 76 0.19 4.07 -3.79
CA ILE A 76 0.82 5.19 -3.08
C ILE A 76 -0.11 6.39 -3.23
N THR A 77 -0.56 6.96 -2.13
CA THR A 77 -1.32 8.21 -2.16
C THR A 77 -0.38 9.36 -2.48
N LEU A 78 -0.63 10.04 -3.59
CA LEU A 78 0.17 11.18 -4.04
C LEU A 78 -0.29 12.50 -3.42
N GLY A 79 -1.57 12.59 -3.10
CA GLY A 79 -2.13 13.76 -2.43
C GLY A 79 -3.59 13.56 -2.08
N TYR A 80 -4.04 14.28 -1.06
CA TYR A 80 -5.43 14.33 -0.64
C TYR A 80 -6.08 15.63 -1.08
N PHE A 81 -7.35 15.54 -1.47
CA PHE A 81 -8.16 16.74 -1.71
C PHE A 81 -8.70 17.25 -0.39
N ASP A 82 -8.57 18.54 -0.15
CA ASP A 82 -9.23 19.23 0.96
C ASP A 82 -10.73 19.37 0.66
N SER A 83 -11.05 19.92 -0.49
CA SER A 83 -12.41 20.05 -0.99
C SER A 83 -12.46 19.79 -2.50
N ILE A 84 -13.61 19.37 -2.99
CA ILE A 84 -13.87 19.22 -4.41
C ILE A 84 -14.76 20.38 -4.83
N PRO A 85 -14.30 21.29 -5.72
CA PRO A 85 -15.13 22.40 -6.19
C PRO A 85 -16.37 21.91 -6.92
N ASP A 86 -17.52 22.55 -6.70
CA ASP A 86 -18.78 22.22 -7.39
C ASP A 86 -18.65 22.34 -8.91
N GLY A 87 -17.80 23.23 -9.39
CA GLY A 87 -17.52 23.47 -10.82
C GLY A 87 -16.42 22.60 -11.41
N LEU A 88 -15.99 21.53 -10.73
CA LEU A 88 -14.94 20.64 -11.27
C LEU A 88 -15.36 20.06 -12.62
N ASN A 89 -14.60 20.36 -13.66
CA ASN A 89 -14.75 19.74 -14.97
C ASN A 89 -14.20 18.32 -14.95
N ARG A 90 -15.08 17.35 -14.74
CA ARG A 90 -14.71 15.92 -14.62
C ARG A 90 -14.21 15.34 -15.93
N ASP A 91 -14.75 15.78 -17.07
CA ASP A 91 -14.31 15.29 -18.37
C ASP A 91 -12.87 15.72 -18.64
N ARG A 92 -12.54 16.98 -18.32
CA ARG A 92 -11.15 17.46 -18.43
C ARG A 92 -10.22 16.72 -17.48
N LEU A 93 -10.65 16.43 -16.26
CA LEU A 93 -9.88 15.62 -15.32
C LEU A 93 -9.61 14.21 -15.91
N CYS A 94 -10.63 13.55 -16.45
CA CYS A 94 -10.48 12.26 -17.09
C CYS A 94 -9.48 12.30 -18.26
N ILE A 95 -9.56 13.31 -19.10
CA ILE A 95 -8.63 13.50 -20.23
C ILE A 95 -7.19 13.66 -19.71
N VAL A 96 -6.97 14.49 -18.69
CA VAL A 96 -5.62 14.70 -18.12
C VAL A 96 -5.09 13.40 -17.51
N MET A 97 -5.91 12.69 -16.76
CA MET A 97 -5.52 11.40 -16.16
C MET A 97 -5.18 10.35 -17.23
N SER A 98 -5.97 10.30 -18.32
CA SER A 98 -5.66 9.43 -19.46
C SER A 98 -4.31 9.78 -20.08
N GLN A 99 -4.06 11.06 -20.37
CA GLN A 99 -2.78 11.51 -20.93
C GLN A 99 -1.58 11.18 -20.04
N ILE A 100 -1.73 11.27 -18.72
CA ILE A 100 -0.69 10.84 -17.77
C ILE A 100 -0.43 9.34 -17.90
N ASN A 101 -1.48 8.54 -17.92
CA ASN A 101 -1.38 7.10 -18.02
C ASN A 101 -0.83 6.65 -19.37
N ASP A 102 -1.21 7.29 -20.46
CA ASP A 102 -0.67 7.02 -21.81
C ASP A 102 0.85 7.24 -21.81
N ARG A 103 1.34 8.34 -21.24
CA ARG A 103 2.77 8.62 -21.13
C ARG A 103 3.51 7.61 -20.25
N LEU A 104 2.87 7.13 -19.17
CA LEU A 104 3.45 6.08 -18.32
C LEU A 104 3.58 4.76 -19.09
N VAL A 105 2.57 4.40 -19.89
CA VAL A 105 2.60 3.18 -20.71
C VAL A 105 3.61 3.27 -21.86
N GLU A 106 3.77 4.45 -22.45
CA GLU A 106 4.76 4.70 -23.51
C GLU A 106 6.21 4.72 -22.99
N SER A 107 6.38 4.97 -21.70
CA SER A 107 7.68 4.89 -21.02
C SER A 107 7.89 3.50 -20.42
N GLU A 108 9.12 3.19 -20.06
CA GLU A 108 9.38 2.03 -19.21
C GLU A 108 8.73 2.27 -17.83
N LEU A 109 7.78 1.40 -17.45
CA LEU A 109 7.06 1.57 -16.19
C LEU A 109 8.01 1.50 -15.00
N PRO A 110 8.01 2.52 -14.13
CA PRO A 110 8.90 2.53 -12.97
C PRO A 110 8.69 1.32 -12.06
N GLU A 111 9.79 0.75 -11.63
CA GLU A 111 9.82 -0.37 -10.69
C GLU A 111 10.57 0.01 -9.42
N PHE A 112 10.19 -0.60 -8.31
CA PHE A 112 10.91 -0.48 -7.05
C PHE A 112 10.74 -1.74 -6.20
N THR A 113 11.69 -1.96 -5.31
CA THR A 113 11.69 -3.11 -4.41
C THR A 113 11.61 -2.64 -2.96
N LEU A 114 10.67 -3.20 -2.21
CA LEU A 114 10.59 -3.00 -0.78
C LEU A 114 11.62 -3.90 -0.10
N LYS A 115 12.46 -3.28 0.71
CA LYS A 115 13.46 -3.97 1.53
C LYS A 115 13.07 -4.03 3.01
N GLN A 116 12.04 -3.28 3.40
CA GLN A 116 11.62 -3.18 4.78
C GLN A 116 10.14 -2.82 4.91
N ALA A 117 9.49 -3.39 5.91
CA ALA A 117 8.17 -2.98 6.38
C ALA A 117 8.25 -2.66 7.88
N GLU A 118 7.67 -1.56 8.32
CA GLU A 118 7.73 -1.08 9.70
C GLU A 118 6.33 -0.86 10.28
N LEU A 119 6.18 -1.18 11.56
CA LEU A 119 5.00 -0.75 12.32
C LEU A 119 5.12 0.74 12.63
N ARG A 120 4.10 1.49 12.26
CA ARG A 120 3.96 2.92 12.58
C ARG A 120 2.57 3.23 13.12
N LYS A 121 2.49 4.14 14.08
CA LYS A 121 1.25 4.77 14.52
C LYS A 121 1.05 6.06 13.73
N PHE A 122 -0.17 6.33 13.31
CA PHE A 122 -0.51 7.60 12.68
C PHE A 122 -1.58 8.33 13.49
N GLU A 123 -1.49 9.64 13.51
CA GLU A 123 -2.48 10.55 14.08
C GLU A 123 -3.44 11.03 13.00
N ASP A 124 -2.89 11.24 11.82
CA ASP A 124 -3.60 11.52 10.58
C ASP A 124 -2.82 10.93 9.39
N MET A 125 -3.32 11.13 8.17
CA MET A 125 -2.78 10.48 6.97
C MET A 125 -1.42 11.01 6.51
N ILE A 126 -0.84 11.99 7.19
CA ILE A 126 0.47 12.59 6.88
C ILE A 126 1.44 12.60 8.07
N HIS A 127 0.97 12.26 9.28
CA HIS A 127 1.80 12.24 10.48
C HIS A 127 1.94 10.81 11.02
N TYR A 128 3.07 10.20 10.70
CA TYR A 128 3.43 8.84 11.12
C TYR A 128 4.57 8.87 12.13
N LYS A 129 4.37 8.19 13.27
CA LYS A 129 5.37 8.07 14.34
C LYS A 129 5.83 6.64 14.48
N ARG A 130 7.09 6.46 14.85
CA ARG A 130 7.70 5.18 15.15
C ARG A 130 8.58 5.28 16.39
N GLU A 131 8.45 4.30 17.29
CA GLU A 131 9.39 4.09 18.39
C GLU A 131 10.45 3.05 17.97
N ALA A 132 11.62 3.14 18.58
CA ALA A 132 12.78 2.34 18.19
C ALA A 132 12.57 0.81 18.37
N ASP A 133 11.75 0.43 19.36
CA ASP A 133 11.41 -0.95 19.71
C ASP A 133 10.22 -1.52 18.95
N TRP A 134 9.62 -0.76 18.04
CA TRP A 134 8.50 -1.26 17.26
C TRP A 134 8.95 -2.19 16.15
N ALA A 135 8.07 -3.15 15.84
CA ALA A 135 8.34 -4.23 14.92
C ALA A 135 8.77 -3.75 13.52
N VAL A 136 9.78 -4.42 12.97
CA VAL A 136 10.32 -4.21 11.64
C VAL A 136 10.47 -5.57 10.97
N VAL A 137 10.10 -5.66 9.71
CA VAL A 137 10.38 -6.79 8.84
C VAL A 137 11.39 -6.35 7.79
N ASN A 138 12.49 -7.04 7.66
CA ASN A 138 13.44 -6.86 6.57
C ASN A 138 13.19 -7.93 5.50
N PHE A 139 13.30 -7.54 4.25
CA PHE A 139 13.22 -8.40 3.07
C PHE A 139 14.60 -8.45 2.41
N ASP A 140 15.20 -9.61 2.40
CA ASP A 140 16.57 -9.86 1.91
C ASP A 140 16.57 -10.56 0.54
#